data_76a918cb325e9174eeb3dfb704b2c189
#
_entry.id   76a918cb325e9174eeb3dfb704b2c189
#
_cell.length_a   1.000
_cell.length_b   1.000
_cell.length_c   1.000
_cell.angle_alpha   90.00
_cell.angle_beta   90.00
_cell.angle_gamma   90.00
#
_symmetry.space_group_name_H-M   'P 1'
#
loop_
_entity.id
_entity.type
_entity.pdbx_description
1 polymer ?
#
loop_
_entity_poly.entity_id
_entity_poly.type
_entity_poly.pdbx_seq_one_letter_code
_entity_poly.pdbx_strand_id
1 'polypeptide(L)'
;MAAEVLAQGGAGVNVYDAMPSAGRKFLMAGRGGLNLTHSEALADFLARYREAMPHLRAAVEAFPPDALRDWSLGLGQLTFVGSSGRVFPKTFKASPLLRAWLRRLDASGVRFAFRHRWSGWDEQGELRFHTPNGVLVVAADATVLALGGASWPRLGSDGAWVDRLAAKGIAISKLRPANSGFAVAWSDVFRDRFEGQPLKGVALTVGAHTVRGEAMITRGGIEGGAIYALSAELREAVLGIGQATLTIALRPDLDTQALTTRLSGKRGKQSLANFLRKAAQVSPVGIGLMQEAAIASGRPLASFSPAELAHLINAIPVQLTGVAPIERAISTAGGIAFDELDDHFMLRKLPGVFAAGEMLDWEAPTGGYLLQASFATGTAAGRGVLAWLKR
;
A
#
# COMPACT_ATOMS: atom_id res chain seq x y z
N MET A 1 -3.81 7.90 -16.70
CA MET A 1 -4.95 7.22 -17.38
C MET A 1 -6.04 8.21 -17.79
N ALA A 2 -6.63 9.00 -16.88
CA ALA A 2 -7.66 9.96 -17.29
C ALA A 2 -7.21 10.86 -18.45
N ALA A 3 -6.03 11.48 -18.35
CA ALA A 3 -5.48 12.33 -19.40
C ALA A 3 -5.32 11.60 -20.76
N GLU A 4 -4.95 10.33 -20.75
CA GLU A 4 -4.82 9.51 -21.94
C GLU A 4 -6.19 9.24 -22.59
N VAL A 5 -7.19 8.87 -21.78
CA VAL A 5 -8.57 8.64 -22.23
C VAL A 5 -9.17 9.91 -22.85
N LEU A 6 -8.95 11.06 -22.17
CA LEU A 6 -9.44 12.37 -22.61
C LEU A 6 -8.82 12.79 -23.94
N ALA A 7 -7.50 12.69 -24.07
CA ALA A 7 -6.80 13.03 -25.31
C ALA A 7 -7.20 12.12 -26.48
N GLN A 8 -7.36 10.82 -26.25
CA GLN A 8 -7.89 9.87 -27.23
C GLN A 8 -9.33 10.18 -27.65
N GLY A 9 -10.12 10.76 -26.73
CA GLY A 9 -11.47 11.23 -27.01
C GLY A 9 -11.56 12.61 -27.67
N GLY A 10 -10.42 13.24 -28.00
CA GLY A 10 -10.34 14.53 -28.69
C GLY A 10 -10.42 15.75 -27.76
N ALA A 11 -10.41 15.59 -26.45
CA ALA A 11 -10.40 16.71 -25.52
C ALA A 11 -9.00 17.33 -25.39
N GLY A 12 -8.92 18.67 -25.26
CA GLY A 12 -7.69 19.36 -24.87
C GLY A 12 -7.36 19.12 -23.39
N VAL A 13 -6.16 18.63 -23.11
CA VAL A 13 -5.80 18.20 -21.76
C VAL A 13 -4.59 18.92 -21.22
N ASN A 14 -4.75 19.58 -20.05
CA ASN A 14 -3.65 20.13 -19.27
C ASN A 14 -3.53 19.39 -17.94
N VAL A 15 -2.35 18.88 -17.62
CA VAL A 15 -2.04 18.18 -16.36
C VAL A 15 -1.18 19.09 -15.49
N TYR A 16 -1.71 19.48 -14.33
CA TYR A 16 -1.01 20.29 -13.34
C TYR A 16 -0.46 19.38 -12.23
N ASP A 17 0.82 19.49 -11.94
CA ASP A 17 1.48 18.73 -10.88
C ASP A 17 2.27 19.67 -9.96
N ALA A 18 2.07 19.54 -8.65
CA ALA A 18 2.80 20.31 -7.64
C ALA A 18 4.31 20.02 -7.65
N MET A 19 4.72 18.87 -8.19
CA MET A 19 6.09 18.41 -8.21
C MET A 19 6.82 18.88 -9.47
N PRO A 20 8.19 18.88 -9.47
CA PRO A 20 8.97 19.28 -10.64
C PRO A 20 9.01 18.24 -11.77
N SER A 21 8.39 17.07 -11.60
CA SER A 21 8.29 16.01 -12.62
C SER A 21 7.15 15.07 -12.31
N ALA A 22 6.54 14.51 -13.34
CA ALA A 22 5.43 13.56 -13.20
C ALA A 22 5.86 12.20 -12.63
N GLY A 23 4.91 11.49 -11.99
CA GLY A 23 5.04 10.09 -11.64
C GLY A 23 6.04 9.76 -10.54
N ARG A 24 6.36 10.68 -9.64
CA ARG A 24 7.38 10.48 -8.58
C ARG A 24 7.02 9.32 -7.64
N LYS A 25 5.77 9.24 -7.18
CA LYS A 25 5.30 8.13 -6.34
C LYS A 25 5.26 6.82 -7.11
N PHE A 26 4.89 6.84 -8.39
CA PHE A 26 4.95 5.69 -9.30
C PHE A 26 6.39 5.15 -9.46
N LEU A 27 7.40 6.04 -9.61
CA LEU A 27 8.80 5.64 -9.63
C LEU A 27 9.28 5.05 -8.30
N MET A 28 8.78 5.55 -7.17
CA MET A 28 9.05 4.99 -5.84
C MET A 28 8.48 3.58 -5.71
N ALA A 29 7.27 3.33 -6.17
CA ALA A 29 6.64 2.01 -6.15
C ALA A 29 7.45 0.95 -6.94
N GLY A 30 8.25 1.37 -7.91
CA GLY A 30 9.12 0.51 -8.71
C GLY A 30 10.51 0.23 -8.14
N ARG A 31 10.86 0.65 -6.92
CA ARG A 31 12.22 0.47 -6.37
C ARG A 31 12.63 -0.99 -6.19
N GLY A 32 11.73 -1.86 -5.74
CA GLY A 32 11.95 -3.31 -5.60
C GLY A 32 11.41 -4.14 -6.76
N GLY A 33 11.00 -3.49 -7.85
CA GLY A 33 10.25 -4.07 -8.96
C GLY A 33 8.84 -3.50 -9.02
N LEU A 34 8.47 -2.94 -10.19
CA LEU A 34 7.14 -2.36 -10.38
C LEU A 34 6.09 -3.46 -10.49
N ASN A 35 5.34 -3.69 -9.44
CA ASN A 35 4.21 -4.61 -9.46
C ASN A 35 2.98 -3.87 -10.01
N LEU A 36 2.63 -4.12 -11.27
CA LEU A 36 1.55 -3.43 -11.98
C LEU A 36 0.17 -3.93 -11.54
N THR A 37 0.00 -5.25 -11.48
CA THR A 37 -1.27 -5.91 -11.18
C THR A 37 -1.02 -7.34 -10.69
N HIS A 38 -2.07 -8.15 -10.58
CA HIS A 38 -2.00 -9.54 -10.17
C HIS A 38 -2.73 -10.45 -11.17
N SER A 39 -2.32 -11.71 -11.29
CA SER A 39 -2.88 -12.67 -12.26
C SER A 39 -3.89 -13.64 -11.66
N GLU A 40 -4.36 -13.41 -10.42
CA GLU A 40 -5.42 -14.22 -9.83
C GLU A 40 -6.76 -14.00 -10.54
N ALA A 41 -7.72 -14.89 -10.34
CA ALA A 41 -9.06 -14.78 -10.90
C ALA A 41 -9.71 -13.44 -10.51
N LEU A 42 -10.46 -12.82 -11.42
CA LEU A 42 -11.01 -11.47 -11.22
C LEU A 42 -11.90 -11.37 -9.97
N ALA A 43 -12.64 -12.43 -9.63
CA ALA A 43 -13.47 -12.45 -8.43
C ALA A 43 -12.63 -12.34 -7.15
N ASP A 44 -11.52 -13.10 -7.06
CA ASP A 44 -10.59 -13.05 -5.93
C ASP A 44 -9.85 -11.72 -5.89
N PHE A 45 -9.49 -11.20 -7.06
CA PHE A 45 -8.87 -9.89 -7.22
C PHE A 45 -9.77 -8.77 -6.67
N LEU A 46 -11.05 -8.75 -7.04
CA LEU A 46 -12.02 -7.77 -6.56
C LEU A 46 -12.24 -7.86 -5.05
N ALA A 47 -12.24 -9.07 -4.48
CA ALA A 47 -12.38 -9.26 -3.03
C ALA A 47 -11.26 -8.59 -2.21
N ARG A 48 -10.10 -8.28 -2.83
CA ARG A 48 -9.01 -7.56 -2.16
C ARG A 48 -9.34 -6.12 -1.80
N TYR A 49 -10.36 -5.54 -2.42
CA TYR A 49 -10.84 -4.17 -2.11
C TYR A 49 -11.87 -4.14 -0.97
N ARG A 50 -12.18 -5.29 -0.37
CA ARG A 50 -13.02 -5.41 0.84
C ARG A 50 -14.34 -4.63 0.70
N GLU A 51 -14.62 -3.72 1.65
CA GLU A 51 -15.84 -2.91 1.69
C GLU A 51 -15.98 -1.98 0.48
N ALA A 52 -14.87 -1.55 -0.11
CA ALA A 52 -14.87 -0.71 -1.31
C ALA A 52 -15.14 -1.48 -2.61
N MET A 53 -15.15 -2.82 -2.57
CA MET A 53 -15.33 -3.66 -3.75
C MET A 53 -16.58 -3.32 -4.57
N PRO A 54 -17.78 -3.09 -3.99
CA PRO A 54 -18.98 -2.74 -4.77
C PRO A 54 -18.79 -1.46 -5.61
N HIS A 55 -18.08 -0.47 -5.08
CA HIS A 55 -17.85 0.82 -5.73
C HIS A 55 -16.75 0.79 -6.80
N LEU A 56 -15.76 -0.10 -6.64
CA LEU A 56 -14.64 -0.23 -7.57
C LEU A 56 -14.89 -1.26 -8.67
N ARG A 57 -15.84 -2.19 -8.47
CA ARG A 57 -16.13 -3.32 -9.36
C ARG A 57 -16.26 -2.89 -10.80
N ALA A 58 -17.19 -1.97 -11.11
CA ALA A 58 -17.47 -1.56 -12.47
C ALA A 58 -16.24 -0.96 -13.17
N ALA A 59 -15.44 -0.15 -12.45
CA ALA A 59 -14.22 0.44 -12.99
C ALA A 59 -13.16 -0.62 -13.26
N VAL A 60 -12.95 -1.59 -12.34
CA VAL A 60 -11.96 -2.65 -12.48
C VAL A 60 -12.38 -3.67 -13.55
N GLU A 61 -13.66 -4.00 -13.67
CA GLU A 61 -14.19 -4.86 -14.75
C GLU A 61 -14.06 -4.19 -16.12
N ALA A 62 -14.24 -2.87 -16.22
CA ALA A 62 -14.06 -2.10 -17.45
C ALA A 62 -12.59 -1.88 -17.85
N PHE A 63 -11.66 -2.03 -16.90
CA PHE A 63 -10.21 -1.99 -17.11
C PHE A 63 -9.53 -3.05 -16.23
N PRO A 64 -9.67 -4.35 -16.58
CA PRO A 64 -9.18 -5.47 -15.76
C PRO A 64 -7.65 -5.65 -15.85
N PRO A 65 -7.07 -6.55 -15.03
CA PRO A 65 -5.64 -6.84 -15.03
C PRO A 65 -5.04 -7.12 -16.41
N ASP A 66 -5.75 -7.86 -17.29
CA ASP A 66 -5.28 -8.12 -18.64
C ASP A 66 -5.26 -6.86 -19.50
N ALA A 67 -6.27 -5.99 -19.40
CA ALA A 67 -6.26 -4.70 -20.11
C ALA A 67 -5.08 -3.80 -19.67
N LEU A 68 -4.67 -3.86 -18.39
CA LEU A 68 -3.48 -3.15 -17.92
C LEU A 68 -2.20 -3.75 -18.51
N ARG A 69 -2.13 -5.08 -18.66
CA ARG A 69 -1.00 -5.76 -19.34
C ARG A 69 -0.93 -5.39 -20.82
N ASP A 70 -2.06 -5.37 -21.51
CA ASP A 70 -2.17 -4.96 -22.93
C ASP A 70 -1.79 -3.48 -23.11
N TRP A 71 -2.22 -2.62 -22.20
CA TRP A 71 -1.81 -1.22 -22.17
C TRP A 71 -0.28 -1.07 -22.01
N SER A 72 0.32 -1.85 -21.12
CA SER A 72 1.79 -1.88 -20.94
C SER A 72 2.50 -2.39 -22.19
N LEU A 73 1.96 -3.44 -22.83
CA LEU A 73 2.46 -3.96 -24.11
C LEU A 73 2.37 -2.91 -25.20
N GLY A 74 1.25 -2.18 -25.30
CA GLY A 74 1.07 -1.07 -26.26
C GLY A 74 2.05 0.09 -26.04
N LEU A 75 2.71 0.18 -24.88
CA LEU A 75 3.84 1.08 -24.60
C LEU A 75 5.20 0.44 -24.90
N GLY A 76 5.23 -0.75 -25.49
CA GLY A 76 6.46 -1.50 -25.76
C GLY A 76 7.08 -2.13 -24.49
N GLN A 77 6.30 -2.26 -23.41
CA GLN A 77 6.75 -2.80 -22.14
C GLN A 77 6.08 -4.15 -21.85
N LEU A 78 6.75 -5.23 -22.25
CA LEU A 78 6.31 -6.60 -21.98
C LEU A 78 6.22 -6.86 -20.47
N THR A 79 5.23 -7.63 -20.06
CA THR A 79 5.05 -8.06 -18.66
C THR A 79 5.31 -9.56 -18.51
N PHE A 80 5.55 -10.01 -17.26
CA PHE A 80 5.58 -11.41 -16.88
C PHE A 80 4.91 -11.59 -15.52
N VAL A 81 4.48 -12.81 -15.25
CA VAL A 81 3.89 -13.21 -13.96
C VAL A 81 4.98 -13.83 -13.10
N GLY A 82 5.19 -13.30 -11.90
CA GLY A 82 6.09 -13.88 -10.91
C GLY A 82 5.44 -15.09 -10.20
N SER A 83 6.24 -15.83 -9.43
CA SER A 83 5.78 -17.04 -8.72
C SER A 83 4.64 -16.81 -7.72
N SER A 84 4.47 -15.58 -7.26
CA SER A 84 3.38 -15.16 -6.33
C SER A 84 2.14 -14.62 -7.06
N GLY A 85 2.02 -14.77 -8.37
CA GLY A 85 0.93 -14.20 -9.16
C GLY A 85 1.07 -12.70 -9.47
N ARG A 86 2.04 -12.01 -8.90
CA ARG A 86 2.31 -10.59 -9.17
C ARG A 86 2.80 -10.38 -10.59
N VAL A 87 2.30 -9.35 -11.25
CA VAL A 87 2.66 -9.00 -12.63
C VAL A 87 3.66 -7.84 -12.64
N PHE A 88 4.77 -8.02 -13.32
CA PHE A 88 5.86 -7.05 -13.43
C PHE A 88 6.20 -6.78 -14.89
N PRO A 89 6.67 -5.55 -15.25
CA PRO A 89 7.39 -5.36 -16.50
C PRO A 89 8.64 -6.25 -16.55
N LYS A 90 9.02 -6.78 -17.71
CA LYS A 90 10.24 -7.60 -17.87
C LYS A 90 11.51 -6.89 -17.38
N THR A 91 11.54 -5.56 -17.44
CA THR A 91 12.65 -4.74 -16.93
C THR A 91 12.66 -4.60 -15.41
N PHE A 92 11.61 -5.02 -14.70
CA PHE A 92 11.33 -4.77 -13.28
C PHE A 92 11.19 -3.27 -12.91
N LYS A 93 11.61 -2.34 -13.76
CA LYS A 93 11.74 -0.91 -13.46
C LYS A 93 10.51 -0.12 -13.91
N ALA A 94 10.10 0.85 -13.08
CA ALA A 94 9.03 1.79 -13.41
C ALA A 94 9.44 2.81 -14.49
N SER A 95 10.70 3.21 -14.54
CA SER A 95 11.14 4.33 -15.37
C SER A 95 11.02 4.12 -16.89
N PRO A 96 11.26 2.93 -17.47
CA PRO A 96 11.00 2.72 -18.90
C PRO A 96 9.54 2.86 -19.27
N LEU A 97 8.65 2.27 -18.46
CA LEU A 97 7.20 2.36 -18.65
C LEU A 97 6.71 3.80 -18.54
N LEU A 98 7.12 4.54 -17.49
CA LEU A 98 6.73 5.94 -17.32
C LEU A 98 7.21 6.82 -18.48
N ARG A 99 8.45 6.65 -18.93
CA ARG A 99 8.98 7.42 -20.09
C ARG A 99 8.21 7.13 -21.37
N ALA A 100 7.88 5.87 -21.64
CA ALA A 100 7.08 5.50 -22.80
C ALA A 100 5.68 6.11 -22.71
N TRP A 101 5.08 6.08 -21.52
CA TRP A 101 3.76 6.67 -21.29
C TRP A 101 3.76 8.19 -21.48
N LEU A 102 4.73 8.91 -20.89
CA LEU A 102 4.85 10.36 -21.05
C LEU A 102 5.05 10.76 -22.51
N ARG A 103 5.85 10.02 -23.30
CA ARG A 103 5.99 10.26 -24.75
C ARG A 103 4.66 10.07 -25.49
N ARG A 104 3.89 9.05 -25.15
CA ARG A 104 2.57 8.82 -25.75
C ARG A 104 1.59 9.94 -25.44
N LEU A 105 1.57 10.42 -24.17
CA LEU A 105 0.74 11.55 -23.76
C LEU A 105 1.12 12.85 -24.50
N ASP A 106 2.42 13.12 -24.61
CA ASP A 106 2.94 14.28 -25.34
C ASP A 106 2.56 14.22 -26.82
N ALA A 107 2.75 13.06 -27.47
CA ALA A 107 2.34 12.82 -28.86
C ALA A 107 0.82 12.96 -29.08
N SER A 108 0.02 12.75 -28.03
CA SER A 108 -1.44 12.96 -28.03
C SER A 108 -1.85 14.39 -27.68
N GLY A 109 -0.91 15.33 -27.55
CA GLY A 109 -1.17 16.73 -27.27
C GLY A 109 -1.46 17.06 -25.79
N VAL A 110 -1.23 16.14 -24.87
CA VAL A 110 -1.37 16.41 -23.42
C VAL A 110 -0.24 17.33 -22.93
N ARG A 111 -0.61 18.44 -22.34
CA ARG A 111 0.34 19.42 -21.80
C ARG A 111 0.56 19.22 -20.30
N PHE A 112 1.80 19.30 -19.83
CA PHE A 112 2.17 19.20 -18.41
C PHE A 112 2.68 20.53 -17.88
N ALA A 113 2.07 20.99 -16.78
CA ALA A 113 2.51 22.14 -16.01
C ALA A 113 3.01 21.69 -14.63
N PHE A 114 4.33 21.64 -14.45
CA PHE A 114 4.97 21.24 -13.21
C PHE A 114 5.13 22.41 -12.24
N ARG A 115 5.28 22.10 -10.94
CA ARG A 115 5.38 23.10 -9.86
C ARG A 115 4.13 23.98 -9.75
N HIS A 116 2.98 23.42 -10.11
CA HIS A 116 1.67 24.05 -10.01
C HIS A 116 0.89 23.36 -8.90
N ARG A 117 0.90 23.92 -7.71
CA ARG A 117 0.19 23.37 -6.54
C ARG A 117 -1.24 23.88 -6.54
N TRP A 118 -2.20 22.99 -6.72
CA TRP A 118 -3.61 23.33 -6.61
C TRP A 118 -3.95 23.79 -5.18
N SER A 119 -4.66 24.92 -5.08
CA SER A 119 -5.07 25.53 -3.81
C SER A 119 -6.58 25.66 -3.64
N GLY A 120 -7.36 25.01 -4.48
CA GLY A 120 -8.82 25.06 -4.47
C GLY A 120 -9.36 25.85 -5.65
N TRP A 121 -10.46 26.52 -5.42
CA TRP A 121 -11.15 27.36 -6.38
C TRP A 121 -11.16 28.80 -5.89
N ASP A 122 -11.27 29.75 -6.79
CA ASP A 122 -11.53 31.16 -6.48
C ASP A 122 -13.03 31.40 -6.25
N GLU A 123 -13.41 32.68 -6.13
CA GLU A 123 -14.80 33.11 -5.92
C GLU A 123 -15.72 32.87 -7.14
N GLN A 124 -15.13 32.77 -8.33
CA GLN A 124 -15.82 32.48 -9.60
C GLN A 124 -15.95 30.99 -9.86
N GLY A 125 -15.33 30.14 -9.02
CA GLY A 125 -15.30 28.69 -9.16
C GLY A 125 -14.20 28.17 -10.10
N GLU A 126 -13.25 29.02 -10.49
CA GLU A 126 -12.11 28.65 -11.32
C GLU A 126 -10.98 28.03 -10.50
N LEU A 127 -10.21 27.14 -11.12
CA LEU A 127 -9.11 26.44 -10.46
C LEU A 127 -7.96 27.38 -10.12
N ARG A 128 -7.52 27.36 -8.87
CA ARG A 128 -6.43 28.23 -8.38
C ARG A 128 -5.18 27.41 -8.07
N PHE A 129 -4.05 27.88 -8.58
CA PHE A 129 -2.73 27.24 -8.38
C PHE A 129 -1.71 28.22 -7.81
N HIS A 130 -0.86 27.74 -6.89
CA HIS A 130 0.39 28.40 -6.55
C HIS A 130 1.49 27.88 -7.46
N THR A 131 2.16 28.80 -8.14
CA THR A 131 3.24 28.52 -9.10
C THR A 131 4.51 29.28 -8.71
N PRO A 132 5.68 28.98 -9.28
CA PRO A 132 6.90 29.77 -9.07
C PRO A 132 6.76 31.26 -9.47
N ASN A 133 5.82 31.56 -10.36
CA ASN A 133 5.58 32.90 -10.89
C ASN A 133 4.38 33.63 -10.22
N GLY A 134 3.87 33.09 -9.12
CA GLY A 134 2.71 33.63 -8.41
C GLY A 134 1.46 32.76 -8.53
N VAL A 135 0.30 33.34 -8.30
CA VAL A 135 -1.00 32.67 -8.39
C VAL A 135 -1.45 32.60 -9.86
N LEU A 136 -1.87 31.42 -10.27
CA LEU A 136 -2.50 31.19 -11.58
C LEU A 136 -3.95 30.76 -11.33
N VAL A 137 -4.87 31.35 -12.09
CA VAL A 137 -6.29 30.97 -12.13
C VAL A 137 -6.59 30.38 -13.50
N VAL A 138 -7.33 29.27 -13.54
CA VAL A 138 -7.60 28.53 -14.77
C VAL A 138 -9.07 28.13 -14.82
N ALA A 139 -9.75 28.55 -15.88
CA ALA A 139 -11.06 28.02 -16.26
C ALA A 139 -10.88 26.66 -16.93
N ALA A 140 -11.78 25.72 -16.64
CA ALA A 140 -11.79 24.40 -17.26
C ALA A 140 -13.25 23.92 -17.42
N ASP A 141 -13.56 23.30 -18.57
CA ASP A 141 -14.90 22.74 -18.82
C ASP A 141 -15.20 21.54 -17.93
N ALA A 142 -14.13 20.82 -17.51
CA ALA A 142 -14.18 19.76 -16.52
C ALA A 142 -12.82 19.56 -15.84
N THR A 143 -12.85 19.01 -14.63
CA THR A 143 -11.64 18.76 -13.81
C THR A 143 -11.59 17.33 -13.31
N VAL A 144 -10.44 16.68 -13.42
CA VAL A 144 -10.17 15.39 -12.75
C VAL A 144 -9.18 15.63 -11.62
N LEU A 145 -9.61 15.46 -10.38
CA LEU A 145 -8.75 15.45 -9.22
C LEU A 145 -8.13 14.06 -9.07
N ALA A 146 -6.79 13.99 -9.11
CA ALA A 146 -6.01 12.77 -8.94
C ALA A 146 -4.83 13.03 -7.97
N LEU A 147 -5.16 13.61 -6.80
CA LEU A 147 -4.19 14.22 -5.89
C LEU A 147 -3.53 13.20 -4.95
N GLY A 148 -3.92 11.92 -5.03
CA GLY A 148 -3.39 10.85 -4.21
C GLY A 148 -3.87 10.90 -2.76
N GLY A 149 -3.28 10.07 -1.90
CA GLY A 149 -3.53 10.05 -0.46
C GLY A 149 -2.63 11.03 0.32
N ALA A 150 -2.10 10.56 1.47
CA ALA A 150 -1.22 11.32 2.35
C ALA A 150 0.13 10.64 2.61
N SER A 151 0.41 9.51 1.96
CA SER A 151 1.68 8.81 2.09
C SER A 151 2.73 9.38 1.13
N TRP A 152 3.95 9.57 1.62
CA TRP A 152 5.08 10.17 0.89
C TRP A 152 4.85 11.63 0.45
N PRO A 153 4.59 12.58 1.36
CA PRO A 153 4.31 13.98 1.03
C PRO A 153 5.43 14.64 0.22
N ARG A 154 6.69 14.22 0.41
CA ARG A 154 7.83 14.67 -0.40
C ARG A 154 7.74 14.29 -1.88
N LEU A 155 6.84 13.36 -2.23
CA LEU A 155 6.59 12.94 -3.61
C LEU A 155 5.29 13.51 -4.18
N GLY A 156 4.61 14.39 -3.42
CA GLY A 156 3.41 15.11 -3.86
C GLY A 156 2.08 14.54 -3.31
N SER A 157 2.11 13.45 -2.52
CA SER A 157 0.93 12.86 -1.89
C SER A 157 0.87 13.28 -0.42
N ASP A 158 0.35 14.47 -0.14
CA ASP A 158 0.40 15.14 1.16
C ASP A 158 -0.96 15.30 1.86
N GLY A 159 -2.05 14.86 1.23
CA GLY A 159 -3.40 14.97 1.77
C GLY A 159 -3.93 16.41 1.88
N ALA A 160 -3.21 17.41 1.37
CA ALA A 160 -3.57 18.81 1.52
C ALA A 160 -4.90 19.21 0.81
N TRP A 161 -5.46 18.31 0.02
CA TRP A 161 -6.74 18.49 -0.64
C TRP A 161 -7.95 18.28 0.30
N VAL A 162 -7.77 17.60 1.42
CA VAL A 162 -8.85 17.21 2.36
C VAL A 162 -9.64 18.41 2.82
N ASP A 163 -8.97 19.40 3.40
CA ASP A 163 -9.65 20.60 3.93
C ASP A 163 -10.38 21.40 2.85
N ARG A 164 -9.84 21.41 1.61
CA ARG A 164 -10.43 22.13 0.48
C ARG A 164 -11.74 21.50 0.02
N LEU A 165 -11.79 20.18 -0.04
CA LEU A 165 -13.02 19.46 -0.41
C LEU A 165 -14.02 19.42 0.75
N ALA A 166 -13.56 19.28 1.98
CA ALA A 166 -14.40 19.37 3.17
C ALA A 166 -15.10 20.72 3.28
N ALA A 167 -14.39 21.82 2.97
CA ALA A 167 -14.97 23.17 2.92
C ALA A 167 -16.06 23.32 1.82
N LYS A 168 -16.10 22.45 0.83
CA LYS A 168 -17.17 22.35 -0.19
C LYS A 168 -18.29 21.36 0.22
N GLY A 169 -18.26 20.86 1.46
CA GLY A 169 -19.27 19.96 1.99
C GLY A 169 -19.12 18.50 1.50
N ILE A 170 -17.98 18.13 0.93
CA ILE A 170 -17.69 16.75 0.52
C ILE A 170 -17.31 15.93 1.76
N ALA A 171 -17.99 14.81 1.97
CA ALA A 171 -17.66 13.88 3.04
C ALA A 171 -16.36 13.14 2.73
N ILE A 172 -15.44 13.17 3.69
CA ILE A 172 -14.11 12.56 3.56
C ILE A 172 -13.84 11.69 4.76
N SER A 173 -13.63 10.40 4.54
CA SER A 173 -13.14 9.47 5.56
C SER A 173 -11.72 9.82 5.96
N LYS A 174 -11.45 9.81 7.27
CA LYS A 174 -10.13 10.17 7.83
C LYS A 174 -9.02 9.38 7.16
N LEU A 175 -8.01 10.07 6.66
CA LEU A 175 -6.83 9.43 6.07
C LEU A 175 -6.03 8.69 7.15
N ARG A 176 -5.70 7.43 6.88
CA ARG A 176 -4.97 6.52 7.78
C ARG A 176 -3.87 5.78 7.01
N PRO A 177 -2.77 5.39 7.69
CA PRO A 177 -1.73 4.60 7.03
C PRO A 177 -2.28 3.22 6.63
N ALA A 178 -2.03 2.81 5.39
CA ALA A 178 -2.30 1.48 4.87
C ALA A 178 -1.01 0.85 4.33
N ASN A 179 -0.90 -0.48 4.41
CA ASN A 179 0.34 -1.18 4.10
C ASN A 179 1.52 -0.56 4.86
N SER A 180 1.37 -0.43 6.17
CA SER A 180 2.32 0.23 7.07
C SER A 180 2.95 -0.74 8.04
N GLY A 181 4.06 -0.35 8.65
CA GLY A 181 4.66 -1.01 9.80
C GLY A 181 3.95 -0.64 11.11
N PHE A 182 4.40 -1.29 12.19
CA PHE A 182 3.85 -1.09 13.53
C PHE A 182 4.97 -0.90 14.55
N ALA A 183 4.71 -0.07 15.55
CA ALA A 183 5.63 0.16 16.65
C ALA A 183 5.66 -1.03 17.61
N VAL A 184 6.85 -1.39 18.07
CA VAL A 184 7.09 -2.38 19.11
C VAL A 184 8.14 -1.83 20.07
N ALA A 185 7.92 -1.99 21.36
CA ALA A 185 8.86 -1.60 22.40
C ALA A 185 9.95 -2.69 22.59
N TRP A 186 10.84 -2.81 21.59
CA TRP A 186 11.98 -3.74 21.69
C TRP A 186 12.92 -3.37 22.83
N SER A 187 13.52 -4.37 23.48
CA SER A 187 14.66 -4.10 24.38
C SER A 187 15.82 -3.48 23.61
N ASP A 188 16.67 -2.70 24.31
CA ASP A 188 17.84 -2.07 23.68
C ASP A 188 18.76 -3.11 23.03
N VAL A 189 18.96 -4.25 23.70
CA VAL A 189 19.80 -5.36 23.21
C VAL A 189 19.23 -5.96 21.92
N PHE A 190 17.92 -6.19 21.86
CA PHE A 190 17.28 -6.75 20.65
C PHE A 190 17.34 -5.74 19.52
N ARG A 191 16.95 -4.51 19.76
CA ARG A 191 16.96 -3.41 18.80
C ARG A 191 18.33 -3.22 18.15
N ASP A 192 19.37 -3.05 18.97
CA ASP A 192 20.72 -2.72 18.48
C ASP A 192 21.36 -3.90 17.72
N ARG A 193 20.95 -5.14 18.05
CA ARG A 193 21.48 -6.35 17.41
C ARG A 193 20.77 -6.75 16.15
N PHE A 194 19.47 -6.49 16.02
CA PHE A 194 18.62 -7.06 14.98
C PHE A 194 17.92 -6.03 14.09
N GLU A 195 18.15 -4.73 14.29
CA GLU A 195 17.68 -3.71 13.35
C GLU A 195 18.12 -4.04 11.92
N GLY A 196 17.16 -4.01 10.96
CA GLY A 196 17.38 -4.35 9.56
C GLY A 196 17.46 -5.84 9.25
N GLN A 197 17.25 -6.73 10.23
CA GLN A 197 17.26 -8.17 10.01
C GLN A 197 15.91 -8.69 9.54
N PRO A 198 15.86 -9.49 8.45
CA PRO A 198 14.63 -10.10 7.98
C PRO A 198 14.25 -11.34 8.78
N LEU A 199 12.97 -11.50 9.04
CA LEU A 199 12.31 -12.75 9.43
C LEU A 199 11.74 -13.41 8.17
N LYS A 200 12.35 -14.49 7.72
CA LYS A 200 11.96 -15.20 6.50
C LYS A 200 11.22 -16.49 6.80
N GLY A 201 10.27 -16.86 5.93
CA GLY A 201 9.54 -18.12 6.02
C GLY A 201 8.69 -18.23 7.29
N VAL A 202 8.20 -17.12 7.82
CA VAL A 202 7.37 -17.07 9.02
C VAL A 202 5.88 -17.04 8.67
N ALA A 203 5.02 -17.41 9.61
CA ALA A 203 3.60 -17.10 9.56
C ALA A 203 3.26 -16.07 10.64
N LEU A 204 2.48 -15.07 10.26
CA LEU A 204 2.01 -13.97 11.10
C LEU A 204 0.51 -14.08 11.27
N THR A 205 0.02 -14.01 12.50
CA THR A 205 -1.40 -14.16 12.80
C THR A 205 -1.90 -13.00 13.66
N VAL A 206 -3.06 -12.45 13.29
CA VAL A 206 -3.85 -11.53 14.10
C VAL A 206 -5.32 -11.96 14.03
N GLY A 207 -5.95 -12.22 15.17
CA GLY A 207 -7.31 -12.79 15.21
C GLY A 207 -7.39 -14.10 14.40
N ALA A 208 -8.29 -14.13 13.44
CA ALA A 208 -8.48 -15.28 12.53
C ALA A 208 -7.61 -15.21 11.25
N HIS A 209 -6.86 -14.14 11.04
CA HIS A 209 -6.11 -13.91 9.81
C HIS A 209 -4.66 -14.33 9.95
N THR A 210 -4.22 -15.25 9.08
CA THR A 210 -2.82 -15.70 9.03
C THR A 210 -2.23 -15.47 7.65
N VAL A 211 -1.03 -14.88 7.61
CA VAL A 211 -0.28 -14.66 6.38
C VAL A 211 1.11 -15.28 6.51
N ARG A 212 1.54 -16.04 5.50
CA ARG A 212 2.91 -16.54 5.36
C ARG A 212 3.75 -15.59 4.53
N GLY A 213 4.98 -15.33 4.96
CA GLY A 213 5.87 -14.44 4.23
C GLY A 213 7.11 -14.06 5.01
N GLU A 214 7.53 -12.82 4.79
CA GLU A 214 8.66 -12.24 5.52
C GLU A 214 8.26 -10.93 6.18
N ALA A 215 8.93 -10.65 7.30
CA ALA A 215 8.86 -9.38 8.00
C ALA A 215 10.27 -8.85 8.23
N MET A 216 10.40 -7.57 8.56
CA MET A 216 11.64 -6.87 8.83
C MET A 216 11.60 -6.26 10.21
N ILE A 217 12.60 -6.51 11.01
CA ILE A 217 12.79 -5.81 12.30
C ILE A 217 13.31 -4.41 12.01
N THR A 218 12.65 -3.41 12.54
CA THR A 218 13.13 -2.03 12.47
C THR A 218 13.49 -1.54 13.87
N ARG A 219 14.19 -0.43 13.96
CA ARG A 219 14.60 0.16 15.23
C ARG A 219 13.43 0.38 16.20
N GLY A 220 12.29 0.79 15.70
CA GLY A 220 11.10 1.09 16.51
C GLY A 220 9.94 0.13 16.32
N GLY A 221 10.14 -1.03 15.64
CA GLY A 221 9.01 -1.91 15.40
C GLY A 221 9.24 -3.01 14.37
N ILE A 222 8.19 -3.31 13.60
CA ILE A 222 8.19 -4.38 12.62
C ILE A 222 7.43 -3.93 11.36
N GLU A 223 7.96 -4.30 10.18
CA GLU A 223 7.35 -3.99 8.87
C GLU A 223 7.58 -5.13 7.87
N GLY A 224 7.26 -4.94 6.61
CA GLY A 224 7.51 -5.92 5.54
C GLY A 224 6.26 -6.58 5.00
N GLY A 225 6.44 -7.40 3.94
CA GLY A 225 5.34 -7.89 3.12
C GLY A 225 4.21 -8.59 3.87
N ALA A 226 4.54 -9.46 4.84
CA ALA A 226 3.54 -10.17 5.63
C ALA A 226 2.84 -9.25 6.65
N ILE A 227 3.53 -8.23 7.18
CA ILE A 227 2.94 -7.19 8.05
C ILE A 227 1.98 -6.31 7.24
N TYR A 228 2.38 -5.91 6.02
CA TYR A 228 1.55 -5.08 5.17
C TYR A 228 0.25 -5.78 4.78
N ALA A 229 0.30 -7.09 4.57
CA ALA A 229 -0.89 -7.88 4.24
C ALA A 229 -1.91 -7.97 5.39
N LEU A 230 -1.47 -7.79 6.65
CA LEU A 230 -2.30 -7.74 7.86
C LEU A 230 -2.53 -6.31 8.37
N SER A 231 -2.08 -5.31 7.61
CA SER A 231 -2.00 -3.93 8.08
C SER A 231 -3.37 -3.33 8.45
N ALA A 232 -4.43 -3.69 7.77
CA ALA A 232 -5.77 -3.18 8.06
C ALA A 232 -6.26 -3.71 9.42
N GLU A 233 -6.22 -5.03 9.64
CA GLU A 233 -6.65 -5.67 10.88
C GLU A 233 -5.84 -5.20 12.08
N LEU A 234 -4.51 -5.13 11.92
CA LEU A 234 -3.61 -4.66 12.96
C LEU A 234 -3.85 -3.17 13.29
N ARG A 235 -4.07 -2.34 12.25
CA ARG A 235 -4.36 -0.91 12.44
C ARG A 235 -5.66 -0.71 13.21
N GLU A 236 -6.74 -1.37 12.80
CA GLU A 236 -8.03 -1.23 13.49
C GLU A 236 -7.93 -1.70 14.95
N ALA A 237 -7.22 -2.80 15.23
CA ALA A 237 -7.00 -3.26 16.58
C ALA A 237 -6.20 -2.23 17.42
N VAL A 238 -5.10 -1.70 16.86
CA VAL A 238 -4.28 -0.70 17.57
C VAL A 238 -5.05 0.60 17.79
N LEU A 239 -5.81 1.07 16.80
CA LEU A 239 -6.60 2.30 16.94
C LEU A 239 -7.79 2.15 17.89
N GLY A 240 -8.39 0.95 17.97
CA GLY A 240 -9.54 0.66 18.82
C GLY A 240 -9.22 0.55 20.30
N ILE A 241 -8.16 -0.19 20.64
CA ILE A 241 -7.81 -0.50 22.06
C ILE A 241 -6.39 -0.08 22.45
N GLY A 242 -5.69 0.69 21.60
CA GLY A 242 -4.35 1.21 21.88
C GLY A 242 -3.20 0.22 21.64
N GLN A 243 -3.50 -1.05 21.39
CA GLN A 243 -2.49 -2.09 21.15
C GLN A 243 -3.06 -3.27 20.38
N ALA A 244 -2.19 -4.09 19.80
CA ALA A 244 -2.57 -5.35 19.17
C ALA A 244 -1.50 -6.42 19.43
N THR A 245 -1.92 -7.68 19.56
CA THR A 245 -0.98 -8.82 19.65
C THR A 245 -0.82 -9.45 18.27
N LEU A 246 0.38 -9.39 17.73
CA LEU A 246 0.79 -10.15 16.56
C LEU A 246 1.44 -11.46 17.02
N THR A 247 0.94 -12.60 16.57
CA THR A 247 1.55 -13.90 16.84
C THR A 247 2.45 -14.30 15.67
N ILE A 248 3.71 -14.63 15.98
CA ILE A 248 4.71 -15.04 14.98
C ILE A 248 5.05 -16.52 15.13
N ALA A 249 4.83 -17.31 14.09
CA ALA A 249 5.33 -18.67 13.97
C ALA A 249 6.65 -18.66 13.17
N LEU A 250 7.75 -19.04 13.80
CA LEU A 250 9.07 -19.10 13.15
C LEU A 250 9.26 -20.34 12.30
N ARG A 251 8.53 -21.41 12.58
CA ARG A 251 8.61 -22.69 11.88
C ARG A 251 7.21 -23.20 11.53
N PRO A 252 6.45 -22.46 10.72
CA PRO A 252 5.04 -22.77 10.41
C PRO A 252 4.85 -24.10 9.66
N ASP A 253 5.95 -24.71 9.15
CA ASP A 253 5.93 -26.01 8.47
C ASP A 253 6.14 -27.19 9.42
N LEU A 254 6.40 -26.93 10.69
CA LEU A 254 6.56 -27.93 11.73
C LEU A 254 5.49 -27.75 12.80
N ASP A 255 4.78 -28.81 13.14
CA ASP A 255 3.86 -28.77 14.26
C ASP A 255 4.59 -28.78 15.62
N THR A 256 3.86 -28.45 16.68
CA THR A 256 4.41 -28.38 18.03
C THR A 256 4.94 -29.73 18.50
N GLN A 257 4.34 -30.86 18.09
CA GLN A 257 4.77 -32.20 18.46
C GLN A 257 6.14 -32.53 17.86
N ALA A 258 6.32 -32.28 16.55
CA ALA A 258 7.60 -32.49 15.88
C ALA A 258 8.70 -31.60 16.45
N LEU A 259 8.38 -30.34 16.79
CA LEU A 259 9.32 -29.43 17.45
C LEU A 259 9.68 -29.92 18.85
N THR A 260 8.70 -30.36 19.64
CA THR A 260 8.94 -30.91 21.01
C THR A 260 9.85 -32.10 20.93
N THR A 261 9.61 -33.03 20.01
CA THR A 261 10.48 -34.23 19.82
C THR A 261 11.93 -33.83 19.51
N ARG A 262 12.15 -32.88 18.62
CA ARG A 262 13.48 -32.36 18.29
C ARG A 262 14.17 -31.68 19.48
N LEU A 263 13.42 -30.94 20.29
CA LEU A 263 13.90 -30.18 21.44
C LEU A 263 14.07 -31.03 22.71
N SER A 264 13.51 -32.25 22.74
CA SER A 264 13.73 -33.21 23.83
C SER A 264 15.09 -33.91 23.76
N GLY A 265 15.84 -33.71 22.66
CA GLY A 265 17.22 -34.23 22.53
C GLY A 265 18.18 -33.63 23.54
N LYS A 266 19.24 -34.33 23.85
CA LYS A 266 20.26 -33.88 24.83
C LYS A 266 20.98 -32.61 24.31
N ARG A 267 20.87 -31.50 25.05
CA ARG A 267 21.58 -30.25 24.72
C ARG A 267 23.10 -30.36 24.96
N GLY A 268 23.53 -31.21 25.90
CA GLY A 268 24.93 -31.31 26.27
C GLY A 268 25.52 -29.99 26.76
N LYS A 269 26.74 -29.68 26.40
CA LYS A 269 27.45 -28.45 26.73
C LYS A 269 27.11 -27.25 25.82
N GLN A 270 26.15 -27.39 24.90
CA GLN A 270 25.80 -26.33 23.96
C GLN A 270 25.05 -25.20 24.66
N SER A 271 25.26 -23.93 24.22
CA SER A 271 24.38 -22.82 24.60
C SER A 271 22.96 -23.08 24.08
N LEU A 272 21.94 -22.54 24.75
CA LEU A 272 20.56 -22.68 24.31
C LEU A 272 20.38 -22.16 22.87
N ALA A 273 20.99 -21.03 22.53
CA ALA A 273 20.93 -20.47 21.18
C ALA A 273 21.49 -21.45 20.10
N ASN A 274 22.64 -22.07 20.38
CA ASN A 274 23.21 -23.05 19.48
C ASN A 274 22.34 -24.31 19.34
N PHE A 275 21.74 -24.74 20.44
CA PHE A 275 20.83 -25.88 20.46
C PHE A 275 19.56 -25.59 19.63
N LEU A 276 18.88 -24.46 19.85
CA LEU A 276 17.69 -24.06 19.11
C LEU A 276 17.99 -23.92 17.60
N ARG A 277 19.15 -23.35 17.25
CA ARG A 277 19.58 -23.23 15.86
C ARG A 277 19.76 -24.59 15.18
N LYS A 278 20.33 -25.57 15.88
CA LYS A 278 20.59 -26.90 15.31
C LYS A 278 19.36 -27.79 15.33
N ALA A 279 18.64 -27.87 16.45
CA ALA A 279 17.52 -28.79 16.63
C ALA A 279 16.24 -28.30 15.92
N ALA A 280 15.93 -27.00 15.96
CA ALA A 280 14.72 -26.44 15.39
C ALA A 280 14.96 -25.48 14.20
N GLN A 281 16.23 -25.28 13.79
CA GLN A 281 16.62 -24.37 12.70
C GLN A 281 16.08 -22.94 12.85
N VAL A 282 16.04 -22.46 14.10
CA VAL A 282 15.61 -21.08 14.39
C VAL A 282 16.74 -20.11 14.07
N SER A 283 16.43 -19.05 13.36
CA SER A 283 17.41 -18.02 13.01
C SER A 283 17.87 -17.23 14.25
N PRO A 284 19.02 -16.54 14.21
CA PRO A 284 19.47 -15.68 15.32
C PRO A 284 18.44 -14.62 15.72
N VAL A 285 17.79 -13.97 14.77
CA VAL A 285 16.73 -12.97 15.06
C VAL A 285 15.48 -13.64 15.66
N GLY A 286 15.13 -14.86 15.22
CA GLY A 286 14.04 -15.64 15.82
C GLY A 286 14.34 -16.01 17.28
N ILE A 287 15.58 -16.41 17.59
CA ILE A 287 16.00 -16.66 19.00
C ILE A 287 15.92 -15.37 19.83
N GLY A 288 16.29 -14.23 19.25
CA GLY A 288 16.12 -12.92 19.87
C GLY A 288 14.66 -12.62 20.19
N LEU A 289 13.74 -12.88 19.27
CA LEU A 289 12.29 -12.72 19.53
C LEU A 289 11.78 -13.64 20.63
N MET A 290 12.25 -14.88 20.70
CA MET A 290 11.94 -15.79 21.80
C MET A 290 12.45 -15.23 23.16
N GLN A 291 13.60 -14.56 23.16
CA GLN A 291 14.11 -13.87 24.35
C GLN A 291 13.26 -12.67 24.75
N GLU A 292 12.84 -11.85 23.79
CA GLU A 292 11.91 -10.73 24.04
C GLU A 292 10.61 -11.23 24.69
N ALA A 293 10.01 -12.30 24.15
CA ALA A 293 8.81 -12.90 24.72
C ALA A 293 9.06 -13.49 26.13
N ALA A 294 10.20 -14.09 26.38
CA ALA A 294 10.58 -14.62 27.67
C ALA A 294 10.76 -13.48 28.70
N ILE A 295 11.41 -12.37 28.31
CA ILE A 295 11.55 -11.16 29.16
C ILE A 295 10.15 -10.61 29.49
N ALA A 296 9.27 -10.48 28.52
CA ALA A 296 7.90 -10.01 28.74
C ALA A 296 7.09 -10.93 29.69
N SER A 297 7.39 -12.23 29.72
CA SER A 297 6.77 -13.20 30.64
C SER A 297 7.41 -13.23 32.03
N GLY A 298 8.48 -12.47 32.26
CA GLY A 298 9.25 -12.48 33.52
C GLY A 298 10.04 -13.78 33.77
N ARG A 299 10.22 -14.65 32.77
CA ARG A 299 10.91 -15.94 32.89
C ARG A 299 12.13 -16.03 31.96
N PRO A 300 13.29 -16.51 32.47
CA PRO A 300 14.42 -16.76 31.57
C PRO A 300 14.09 -17.82 30.52
N LEU A 301 14.40 -17.59 29.23
CA LEU A 301 14.17 -18.57 28.16
C LEU A 301 14.79 -19.94 28.45
N ALA A 302 15.88 -19.99 29.17
CA ALA A 302 16.56 -21.23 29.58
C ALA A 302 15.76 -22.10 30.58
N SER A 303 14.74 -21.57 31.23
CA SER A 303 13.85 -22.30 32.15
C SER A 303 12.67 -22.98 31.46
N PHE A 304 12.49 -22.75 30.17
CA PHE A 304 11.39 -23.33 29.42
C PHE A 304 11.66 -24.81 29.08
N SER A 305 10.66 -25.64 29.29
CA SER A 305 10.68 -27.05 28.88
C SER A 305 10.72 -27.18 27.34
N PRO A 306 11.09 -28.35 26.81
CA PRO A 306 11.04 -28.59 25.36
C PRO A 306 9.67 -28.30 24.73
N ALA A 307 8.58 -28.63 25.42
CA ALA A 307 7.22 -28.36 24.95
C ALA A 307 6.90 -26.86 24.94
N GLU A 308 7.29 -26.11 25.98
CA GLU A 308 7.13 -24.66 26.05
C GLU A 308 7.97 -23.96 24.97
N LEU A 309 9.21 -24.41 24.72
CA LEU A 309 10.04 -23.89 23.63
C LEU A 309 9.42 -24.17 22.26
N ALA A 310 8.88 -25.37 22.05
CA ALA A 310 8.21 -25.74 20.80
C ALA A 310 6.96 -24.87 20.56
N HIS A 311 6.16 -24.65 21.57
CA HIS A 311 5.00 -23.76 21.51
C HIS A 311 5.44 -22.32 21.20
N LEU A 312 6.43 -21.79 21.92
CA LEU A 312 6.93 -20.44 21.72
C LEU A 312 7.50 -20.22 20.32
N ILE A 313 8.19 -21.21 19.71
CA ILE A 313 8.71 -21.12 18.33
C ILE A 313 7.58 -20.81 17.34
N ASN A 314 6.39 -21.38 17.54
CA ASN A 314 5.25 -21.21 16.62
C ASN A 314 4.14 -20.29 17.14
N ALA A 315 4.35 -19.65 18.30
CA ALA A 315 3.37 -18.74 18.87
C ALA A 315 4.06 -17.62 19.69
N ILE A 316 5.04 -16.92 19.08
CA ILE A 316 5.68 -15.76 19.74
C ILE A 316 4.71 -14.60 19.74
N PRO A 317 4.27 -14.11 20.91
CA PRO A 317 3.47 -12.89 21.00
C PRO A 317 4.37 -11.66 20.85
N VAL A 318 4.00 -10.76 19.97
CA VAL A 318 4.62 -9.44 19.81
C VAL A 318 3.55 -8.37 20.03
N GLN A 319 3.73 -7.52 21.01
CA GLN A 319 2.82 -6.42 21.31
C GLN A 319 3.12 -5.22 20.42
N LEU A 320 2.16 -4.88 19.58
CA LEU A 320 2.19 -3.68 18.76
C LEU A 320 1.56 -2.53 19.55
N THR A 321 2.28 -1.42 19.71
CA THR A 321 1.90 -0.29 20.55
C THR A 321 1.50 0.95 19.78
N GLY A 322 1.58 0.90 18.46
CA GLY A 322 1.24 2.02 17.58
C GLY A 322 1.33 1.65 16.10
N VAL A 323 0.70 2.45 15.27
CA VAL A 323 0.80 2.38 13.81
C VAL A 323 1.93 3.29 13.35
N ALA A 324 2.74 2.88 12.39
CA ALA A 324 3.78 3.73 11.82
C ALA A 324 3.15 4.99 11.17
N PRO A 325 3.86 6.14 11.15
CA PRO A 325 3.36 7.39 10.56
C PRO A 325 2.95 7.21 9.08
N ILE A 326 1.86 7.89 8.70
CA ILE A 326 1.29 7.81 7.35
C ILE A 326 2.28 8.24 6.26
N GLU A 327 3.18 9.16 6.58
CA GLU A 327 4.20 9.69 5.67
C GLU A 327 5.18 8.61 5.19
N ARG A 328 5.24 7.49 5.91
CA ARG A 328 6.10 6.33 5.58
C ARG A 328 5.32 5.10 5.12
N ALA A 329 4.00 5.14 5.20
CA ALA A 329 3.15 4.06 4.71
C ALA A 329 3.29 3.88 3.20
N ILE A 330 3.07 2.68 2.69
CA ILE A 330 3.08 2.44 1.24
C ILE A 330 1.88 3.12 0.59
N SER A 331 0.73 3.12 1.26
CA SER A 331 -0.52 3.69 0.76
C SER A 331 -1.35 4.32 1.88
N THR A 332 -2.45 4.93 1.49
CA THR A 332 -3.42 5.60 2.36
C THR A 332 -4.74 4.85 2.31
N ALA A 333 -5.38 4.66 3.45
CA ALA A 333 -6.79 4.31 3.60
C ALA A 333 -7.60 5.55 3.96
N GLY A 334 -8.89 5.56 3.67
CA GLY A 334 -9.72 6.74 3.76
C GLY A 334 -9.64 7.58 2.49
N GLY A 335 -10.44 8.62 2.40
CA GLY A 335 -10.55 9.46 1.21
C GLY A 335 -11.96 9.97 0.99
N ILE A 336 -12.27 10.43 -0.22
CA ILE A 336 -13.60 10.89 -0.62
C ILE A 336 -14.57 9.72 -0.51
N ALA A 337 -15.61 9.86 0.31
CA ALA A 337 -16.64 8.85 0.47
C ALA A 337 -17.34 8.57 -0.87
N PHE A 338 -17.58 7.29 -1.19
CA PHE A 338 -18.18 6.92 -2.47
C PHE A 338 -19.59 7.47 -2.68
N ASP A 339 -20.34 7.72 -1.62
CA ASP A 339 -21.67 8.34 -1.68
C ASP A 339 -21.63 9.78 -2.24
N GLU A 340 -20.48 10.44 -2.18
CA GLU A 340 -20.26 11.77 -2.77
C GLU A 340 -20.07 11.74 -4.29
N LEU A 341 -19.92 10.53 -4.87
CA LEU A 341 -19.62 10.31 -6.28
C LEU A 341 -20.81 9.67 -7.03
N ASP A 342 -20.92 10.00 -8.30
CA ASP A 342 -21.77 9.22 -9.21
C ASP A 342 -21.02 8.01 -9.79
N ASP A 343 -21.69 7.22 -10.64
CA ASP A 343 -21.13 6.02 -11.27
C ASP A 343 -19.96 6.30 -12.23
N HIS A 344 -19.73 7.58 -12.55
CA HIS A 344 -18.64 8.06 -13.39
C HIS A 344 -17.52 8.75 -12.59
N PHE A 345 -17.57 8.65 -11.26
CA PHE A 345 -16.65 9.31 -10.32
C PHE A 345 -16.72 10.85 -10.35
N MET A 346 -17.84 11.44 -10.79
CA MET A 346 -18.09 12.87 -10.65
C MET A 346 -18.61 13.18 -9.25
N LEU A 347 -18.10 14.22 -8.64
CA LEU A 347 -18.59 14.73 -7.35
C LEU A 347 -20.01 15.27 -7.51
N ARG A 348 -20.99 14.69 -6.80
CA ARG A 348 -22.42 15.09 -6.88
C ARG A 348 -22.65 16.54 -6.53
N LYS A 349 -21.88 17.07 -5.57
CA LYS A 349 -21.98 18.47 -5.10
C LYS A 349 -21.15 19.45 -5.93
N LEU A 350 -20.28 18.96 -6.83
CA LEU A 350 -19.42 19.77 -7.69
C LEU A 350 -19.50 19.25 -9.13
N PRO A 351 -20.60 19.55 -9.86
CA PRO A 351 -20.76 19.12 -11.24
C PRO A 351 -19.57 19.53 -12.12
N GLY A 352 -19.11 18.60 -12.99
CA GLY A 352 -17.90 18.80 -13.81
C GLY A 352 -16.58 18.50 -13.10
N VAL A 353 -16.60 18.21 -11.79
CA VAL A 353 -15.41 17.79 -11.03
C VAL A 353 -15.46 16.30 -10.74
N PHE A 354 -14.44 15.57 -11.18
CA PHE A 354 -14.27 14.13 -11.03
C PHE A 354 -13.10 13.83 -10.11
N ALA A 355 -13.13 12.67 -9.44
CA ALA A 355 -12.04 12.23 -8.58
C ALA A 355 -11.61 10.81 -8.93
N ALA A 356 -10.32 10.48 -8.80
CA ALA A 356 -9.81 9.15 -9.13
C ALA A 356 -8.57 8.76 -8.30
N GLY A 357 -8.31 7.47 -8.22
CA GLY A 357 -7.12 6.94 -7.59
C GLY A 357 -7.17 6.89 -6.07
N GLU A 358 -6.02 7.07 -5.44
CA GLU A 358 -5.83 6.88 -4.00
C GLU A 358 -6.52 7.97 -3.13
N MET A 359 -7.08 9.01 -3.73
CA MET A 359 -7.86 10.00 -2.97
C MET A 359 -9.31 9.57 -2.70
N LEU A 360 -9.76 8.47 -3.27
CA LEU A 360 -11.06 7.86 -2.99
C LEU A 360 -10.98 6.99 -1.73
N ASP A 361 -12.11 6.76 -1.05
CA ASP A 361 -12.16 6.00 0.20
C ASP A 361 -12.06 4.49 -0.03
N TRP A 362 -10.85 4.01 -0.27
CA TRP A 362 -10.54 2.59 -0.40
C TRP A 362 -9.12 2.26 0.02
N GLU A 363 -8.91 1.00 0.33
CA GLU A 363 -7.58 0.42 0.53
C GLU A 363 -7.50 -0.98 -0.09
N ALA A 364 -6.28 -1.43 -0.33
CA ALA A 364 -6.00 -2.79 -0.77
C ALA A 364 -4.61 -3.23 -0.28
N PRO A 365 -4.34 -4.54 -0.15
CA PRO A 365 -3.02 -5.03 0.19
C PRO A 365 -2.00 -4.70 -0.92
N THR A 366 -0.71 -4.84 -0.61
CA THR A 366 0.33 -4.83 -1.65
C THR A 366 0.16 -6.06 -2.56
N GLY A 367 0.46 -5.90 -3.86
CA GLY A 367 0.30 -7.00 -4.81
C GLY A 367 -0.13 -6.56 -6.20
N GLY A 368 -0.12 -5.24 -6.47
CA GLY A 368 -0.55 -4.65 -7.75
C GLY A 368 -1.97 -4.08 -7.72
N TYR A 369 -2.74 -4.36 -6.67
CA TYR A 369 -4.14 -3.92 -6.53
C TYR A 369 -4.27 -2.40 -6.48
N LEU A 370 -3.34 -1.72 -5.79
CA LEU A 370 -3.33 -0.25 -5.65
C LEU A 370 -3.16 0.45 -7.00
N LEU A 371 -2.21 0.00 -7.81
CA LEU A 371 -2.02 0.55 -9.15
C LEU A 371 -3.19 0.21 -10.06
N GLN A 372 -3.68 -1.03 -10.03
CA GLN A 372 -4.81 -1.46 -10.83
C GLN A 372 -6.05 -0.57 -10.60
N ALA A 373 -6.46 -0.37 -9.34
CA ALA A 373 -7.61 0.48 -9.03
C ALA A 373 -7.37 1.94 -9.41
N SER A 374 -6.15 2.45 -9.22
CA SER A 374 -5.81 3.82 -9.63
C SER A 374 -5.88 4.00 -11.15
N PHE A 375 -5.45 3.01 -11.93
CA PHE A 375 -5.59 3.02 -13.39
C PHE A 375 -7.05 2.88 -13.82
N ALA A 376 -7.80 1.97 -13.20
CA ALA A 376 -9.20 1.70 -13.53
C ALA A 376 -10.09 2.91 -13.23
N THR A 377 -10.00 3.49 -12.02
CA THR A 377 -10.77 4.68 -11.65
C THR A 377 -10.38 5.90 -12.45
N GLY A 378 -9.08 6.07 -12.77
CA GLY A 378 -8.61 7.12 -13.68
C GLY A 378 -9.18 6.98 -15.09
N THR A 379 -9.30 5.75 -15.61
CA THR A 379 -9.93 5.45 -16.89
C THR A 379 -11.44 5.75 -16.86
N ALA A 380 -12.12 5.34 -15.77
CA ALA A 380 -13.56 5.58 -15.60
C ALA A 380 -13.87 7.08 -15.49
N ALA A 381 -13.12 7.83 -14.69
CA ALA A 381 -13.26 9.29 -14.58
C ALA A 381 -13.02 9.99 -15.92
N GLY A 382 -12.00 9.58 -16.70
CA GLY A 382 -11.76 10.12 -18.03
C GLY A 382 -12.93 9.89 -18.99
N ARG A 383 -13.53 8.70 -18.96
CA ARG A 383 -14.75 8.39 -19.75
C ARG A 383 -15.95 9.22 -19.26
N GLY A 384 -16.08 9.42 -17.94
CA GLY A 384 -17.10 10.26 -17.34
C GLY A 384 -17.02 11.70 -17.82
N VAL A 385 -15.81 12.27 -17.84
CA VAL A 385 -15.58 13.63 -18.40
C VAL A 385 -15.97 13.71 -19.87
N LEU A 386 -15.58 12.73 -20.71
CA LEU A 386 -15.98 12.74 -22.12
C LEU A 386 -17.51 12.68 -22.31
N ALA A 387 -18.22 11.96 -21.45
CA ALA A 387 -19.68 11.94 -21.45
C ALA A 387 -20.28 13.25 -20.97
N TRP A 388 -19.64 13.90 -19.99
CA TRP A 388 -20.04 15.24 -19.50
C TRP A 388 -19.90 16.33 -20.56
N LEU A 389 -18.77 16.37 -21.27
CA LEU A 389 -18.47 17.37 -22.29
C LEU A 389 -19.36 17.28 -23.56
N LYS A 390 -20.09 16.17 -23.72
CA LYS A 390 -21.02 15.96 -24.84
C LYS A 390 -22.46 16.43 -24.53
N ARG A 391 -22.72 16.85 -23.28
CA ARG A 391 -24.03 17.36 -22.86
C ARG A 391 -24.18 18.83 -23.22
#